data_110363794e542cae16b3a93ee2f3aec0
#
_entry.id   110363794e542cae16b3a93ee2f3aec0
#
_cell.length_a   1.000
_cell.length_b   1.000
_cell.length_c   1.000
_cell.angle_alpha   90.00
_cell.angle_beta   90.00
_cell.angle_gamma   90.00
#
_symmetry.space_group_name_H-M   'P 1'
#
loop_
_entity.id
_entity.type
_entity.pdbx_description
1 polymer ?
#
loop_
_entity_poly.entity_id
_entity_poly.type
_entity_poly.pdbx_seq_one_letter_code
_entity_poly.pdbx_strand_id
1 'polypeptide(L)'
;MSERPIKGEISESALSGLRVLELAEGVAGPHCGRFLAALGAEVIKMERPPNGDWARGVGPFLKGPPSGENSSLFAYNNPGKESVLYDWASESGLELLESLVADFDILIEDWDLDLRRTLHISRDRFTNKNKELIELSVTPYGLSGPYSGWKSSPIIQLALGGFLYLTGHPGQEPLMLPGHQPDYLTGLNGSNAIHIALWERDRSGEGQFLEVSMLETLATLHQFTMEMETFEGILRTRNGNQWQKQSSFASYGITTLPCSDGYICFGISTEDQWERLCAMIGREDLITDPEFDSRVKRANNADFLDGLLTDWIAGKTRKEVFMETSEVWTLPTAPILDMSEVLEDPQFVYRDMFKTSDTSTESGALFPTFPFKSKELTTSLGPLPVLGQHTEKFLGRYV
;
A
#
# COMPACT_ATOMS: atom_id res chain seq x y z
N MET A 1 35.90 -13.42 -1.11
CA MET A 1 35.11 -14.03 -0.03
C MET A 1 35.15 -13.04 1.14
N SER A 2 34.15 -12.16 1.22
CA SER A 2 34.03 -11.29 2.37
C SER A 2 33.53 -12.13 3.54
N GLU A 3 34.25 -12.09 4.63
CA GLU A 3 33.88 -12.77 5.88
C GLU A 3 32.52 -12.25 6.33
N ARG A 4 31.53 -13.15 6.46
CA ARG A 4 30.27 -12.84 7.12
C ARG A 4 30.57 -12.43 8.56
N PRO A 5 29.97 -11.36 9.11
CA PRO A 5 30.15 -11.01 10.49
C PRO A 5 29.76 -12.19 11.38
N ILE A 6 30.63 -12.51 12.31
CA ILE A 6 30.48 -13.59 13.29
C ILE A 6 29.24 -13.27 14.15
N LYS A 7 28.35 -14.25 14.34
CA LYS A 7 27.25 -14.21 15.31
C LYS A 7 27.73 -13.62 16.65
N GLY A 8 27.40 -12.37 16.92
CA GLY A 8 27.75 -11.69 18.16
C GLY A 8 27.58 -10.18 18.15
N GLU A 9 27.66 -9.55 17.00
CA GLU A 9 27.31 -8.13 16.86
C GLU A 9 25.89 -8.06 16.24
N ILE A 10 24.91 -7.70 17.06
CA ILE A 10 23.54 -7.42 16.62
C ILE A 10 23.66 -6.23 15.69
N SER A 11 23.49 -6.43 14.39
CA SER A 11 23.27 -5.35 13.43
C SER A 11 22.08 -4.55 13.96
N GLU A 12 22.26 -3.26 14.24
CA GLU A 12 21.21 -2.40 14.78
C GLU A 12 19.97 -2.35 13.84
N SER A 13 20.10 -2.77 12.60
CA SER A 13 19.02 -2.80 11.60
C SER A 13 19.26 -3.81 10.48
N ALA A 14 18.18 -4.37 9.91
CA ALA A 14 18.22 -5.48 8.94
C ALA A 14 18.95 -5.14 7.64
N LEU A 15 18.85 -3.89 7.17
CA LEU A 15 19.45 -3.42 5.92
C LEU A 15 20.62 -2.44 6.15
N SER A 16 21.19 -2.45 7.38
CA SER A 16 22.36 -1.65 7.70
C SER A 16 23.51 -1.97 6.75
N GLY A 17 24.13 -0.92 6.19
CA GLY A 17 25.22 -1.04 5.24
C GLY A 17 24.79 -1.10 3.77
N LEU A 18 23.51 -1.26 3.47
CA LEU A 18 22.99 -1.13 2.10
C LEU A 18 22.78 0.33 1.72
N ARG A 19 23.14 0.69 0.50
CA ARG A 19 22.99 2.04 -0.07
C ARG A 19 22.01 2.03 -1.23
N VAL A 20 21.02 2.90 -1.15
CA VAL A 20 19.95 3.04 -2.14
C VAL A 20 20.00 4.42 -2.78
N LEU A 21 20.08 4.48 -4.10
CA LEU A 21 19.89 5.69 -4.89
C LEU A 21 18.45 5.74 -5.39
N GLU A 22 17.67 6.71 -4.94
CA GLU A 22 16.27 6.87 -5.30
C GLU A 22 16.10 8.09 -6.20
N LEU A 23 15.67 7.85 -7.45
CA LEU A 23 15.39 8.86 -8.46
C LEU A 23 13.89 8.97 -8.76
N ALA A 24 13.10 8.08 -8.16
CA ALA A 24 11.65 8.07 -8.29
C ALA A 24 10.99 9.23 -7.54
N GLU A 25 9.89 9.72 -8.07
CA GLU A 25 9.12 10.85 -7.52
C GLU A 25 7.71 10.40 -7.07
N GLY A 26 7.08 11.19 -6.22
CA GLY A 26 5.68 11.03 -5.83
C GLY A 26 5.41 9.95 -4.79
N VAL A 27 4.85 8.81 -5.19
CA VAL A 27 4.33 7.84 -4.22
C VAL A 27 4.96 6.46 -4.34
N ALA A 28 4.83 5.77 -5.46
CA ALA A 28 5.14 4.34 -5.54
C ALA A 28 6.63 4.02 -5.27
N GLY A 29 7.55 4.62 -6.02
CA GLY A 29 8.99 4.48 -5.77
C GLY A 29 9.41 4.99 -4.40
N PRO A 30 9.01 6.23 -4.00
CA PRO A 30 9.31 6.76 -2.67
C PRO A 30 8.73 5.91 -1.52
N HIS A 31 7.57 5.27 -1.71
CA HIS A 31 7.02 4.34 -0.72
C HIS A 31 7.87 3.07 -0.57
N CYS A 32 8.38 2.55 -1.68
CA CYS A 32 9.37 1.47 -1.67
C CYS A 32 10.61 1.87 -0.87
N GLY A 33 11.23 3.01 -1.21
CA GLY A 33 12.41 3.53 -0.51
C GLY A 33 12.17 3.80 0.98
N ARG A 34 10.96 4.20 1.38
CA ARG A 34 10.56 4.35 2.78
C ARG A 34 10.73 3.05 3.58
N PHE A 35 10.33 1.90 3.00
CA PHE A 35 10.51 0.62 3.68
C PHE A 35 11.98 0.27 3.85
N LEU A 36 12.81 0.54 2.85
CA LEU A 36 14.24 0.28 2.92
C LEU A 36 14.92 1.19 3.96
N ALA A 37 14.59 2.49 3.97
CA ALA A 37 15.09 3.43 4.98
C ALA A 37 14.67 3.03 6.39
N ALA A 38 13.41 2.66 6.60
CA ALA A 38 12.91 2.23 7.90
C ALA A 38 13.57 0.95 8.43
N LEU A 39 14.10 0.10 7.53
CA LEU A 39 14.88 -1.09 7.84
C LEU A 39 16.39 -0.82 7.93
N GLY A 40 16.83 0.45 7.81
CA GLY A 40 18.20 0.89 8.07
C GLY A 40 19.10 1.03 6.85
N ALA A 41 18.58 0.93 5.63
CA ALA A 41 19.36 1.28 4.44
C ALA A 41 19.63 2.80 4.39
N GLU A 42 20.81 3.19 3.90
CA GLU A 42 21.13 4.58 3.54
C GLU A 42 20.43 4.91 2.22
N VAL A 43 19.32 5.67 2.28
CA VAL A 43 18.54 6.05 1.08
C VAL A 43 18.84 7.48 0.69
N ILE A 44 19.51 7.66 -0.44
CA ILE A 44 19.78 8.95 -1.06
C ILE A 44 18.70 9.24 -2.10
N LYS A 45 17.81 10.17 -1.78
CA LYS A 45 16.80 10.66 -2.71
C LYS A 45 17.37 11.83 -3.50
N MET A 46 17.64 11.60 -4.78
CA MET A 46 18.13 12.64 -5.66
C MET A 46 16.98 13.32 -6.39
N GLU A 47 16.78 14.58 -6.11
CA GLU A 47 15.64 15.37 -6.56
C GLU A 47 16.08 16.40 -7.61
N ARG A 48 15.22 16.65 -8.61
CA ARG A 48 15.55 17.62 -9.67
C ARG A 48 15.24 19.07 -9.26
N PRO A 49 16.14 20.02 -9.55
CA PRO A 49 15.84 21.43 -9.34
C PRO A 49 14.72 21.94 -10.27
N PRO A 50 13.99 23.04 -9.93
CA PRO A 50 14.20 23.82 -8.70
C PRO A 50 13.38 23.30 -7.50
N ASN A 51 12.35 22.48 -7.73
CA ASN A 51 11.30 22.18 -6.73
C ASN A 51 11.40 20.78 -6.10
N GLY A 52 12.30 19.95 -6.59
CA GLY A 52 12.42 18.57 -6.14
C GLY A 52 11.26 17.69 -6.60
N ASP A 53 10.98 16.66 -5.81
CA ASP A 53 9.88 15.73 -6.02
C ASP A 53 8.53 16.44 -6.09
N TRP A 54 7.70 16.13 -7.08
CA TRP A 54 6.39 16.75 -7.26
C TRP A 54 5.47 16.56 -6.03
N ALA A 55 5.65 15.52 -5.23
CA ALA A 55 4.91 15.30 -3.99
C ALA A 55 5.10 16.45 -2.99
N ARG A 56 6.21 17.20 -3.05
CA ARG A 56 6.43 18.38 -2.21
C ARG A 56 5.39 19.48 -2.46
N GLY A 57 4.82 19.53 -3.67
CA GLY A 57 3.80 20.50 -4.06
C GLY A 57 2.35 20.08 -3.78
N VAL A 58 2.12 18.89 -3.20
CA VAL A 58 0.78 18.31 -3.02
C VAL A 58 0.38 18.28 -1.55
N GLY A 59 -0.81 18.80 -1.27
CA GLY A 59 -1.41 18.74 0.09
C GLY A 59 -2.06 17.40 0.43
N PRO A 60 -2.62 17.28 1.66
CA PRO A 60 -2.72 18.33 2.67
C PRO A 60 -1.34 18.79 3.17
N PHE A 61 -1.28 20.07 3.62
CA PHE A 61 -0.04 20.62 4.14
C PHE A 61 -0.06 20.62 5.67
N LEU A 62 1.05 20.25 6.29
CA LEU A 62 1.26 20.36 7.71
C LEU A 62 1.19 21.83 8.14
N LYS A 63 1.24 22.16 9.42
CA LYS A 63 1.09 23.53 9.93
C LYS A 63 1.90 24.56 9.11
N GLY A 64 1.26 25.66 8.76
CA GLY A 64 1.84 26.77 8.02
C GLY A 64 1.30 26.93 6.60
N PRO A 65 1.74 27.95 5.85
CA PRO A 65 1.38 28.10 4.45
C PRO A 65 1.96 26.96 3.61
N PRO A 66 1.31 26.59 2.48
CA PRO A 66 1.84 25.58 1.57
C PRO A 66 3.30 25.84 1.19
N SER A 67 4.15 24.85 1.41
CA SER A 67 5.56 24.88 1.02
C SER A 67 6.05 23.48 0.71
N GLY A 68 7.16 23.35 -0.02
CA GLY A 68 7.77 22.05 -0.33
C GLY A 68 8.25 21.29 0.91
N GLU A 69 8.31 21.95 2.07
CA GLU A 69 8.79 21.37 3.32
C GLU A 69 7.68 20.88 4.24
N ASN A 70 6.41 21.18 3.92
CA ASN A 70 5.28 20.79 4.76
C ASN A 70 4.18 20.01 4.04
N SER A 71 4.46 19.44 2.86
CA SER A 71 3.58 18.47 2.21
C SER A 71 3.46 17.19 3.02
N SER A 72 2.26 16.81 3.39
CA SER A 72 2.03 15.54 4.10
C SER A 72 2.27 14.33 3.20
N LEU A 73 2.04 14.43 1.89
CA LEU A 73 2.31 13.36 0.93
C LEU A 73 3.82 13.07 0.85
N PHE A 74 4.64 14.12 0.76
CA PHE A 74 6.08 13.97 0.79
C PHE A 74 6.56 13.42 2.15
N ALA A 75 6.06 14.00 3.24
CA ALA A 75 6.41 13.60 4.60
C ALA A 75 6.07 12.13 4.89
N TYR A 76 4.96 11.62 4.34
CA TYR A 76 4.57 10.22 4.51
C TYR A 76 5.54 9.25 3.85
N ASN A 77 6.09 9.58 2.69
CA ASN A 77 6.89 8.65 1.88
C ASN A 77 8.42 8.80 2.05
N ASN A 78 8.90 9.83 2.73
CA ASN A 78 10.33 10.14 2.72
C ASN A 78 11.02 10.30 4.09
N PRO A 79 10.48 9.79 5.22
CA PRO A 79 11.19 9.86 6.47
C PRO A 79 12.46 8.98 6.43
N GLY A 80 13.54 9.49 7.04
CA GLY A 80 14.80 8.77 7.14
C GLY A 80 15.66 8.75 5.88
N LYS A 81 15.27 9.47 4.83
CA LYS A 81 16.07 9.62 3.60
C LYS A 81 16.98 10.86 3.66
N GLU A 82 18.04 10.86 2.87
CA GLU A 82 18.86 12.03 2.59
C GLU A 82 18.42 12.69 1.26
N SER A 83 18.12 13.98 1.26
CA SER A 83 17.73 14.74 0.04
C SER A 83 18.94 15.39 -0.60
N VAL A 84 19.15 15.11 -1.89
CA VAL A 84 20.20 15.70 -2.73
C VAL A 84 19.56 16.37 -3.93
N LEU A 85 19.74 17.69 -4.07
CA LEU A 85 19.22 18.45 -5.20
C LEU A 85 20.23 18.47 -6.33
N TYR A 86 19.92 17.78 -7.43
CA TYR A 86 20.81 17.68 -8.59
C TYR A 86 20.05 17.39 -9.89
N ASP A 87 20.45 18.04 -10.99
CA ASP A 87 19.87 17.81 -12.31
C ASP A 87 20.48 16.57 -12.97
N TRP A 88 20.04 15.41 -12.50
CA TRP A 88 20.49 14.12 -13.01
C TRP A 88 19.99 13.82 -14.44
N ALA A 89 18.98 14.56 -14.93
CA ALA A 89 18.42 14.37 -16.27
C ALA A 89 19.20 15.14 -17.36
N SER A 90 20.25 15.86 -17.00
CA SER A 90 21.20 16.47 -17.94
C SER A 90 22.26 15.44 -18.41
N GLU A 91 23.00 15.77 -19.48
CA GLU A 91 24.08 14.90 -19.98
C GLU A 91 25.15 14.65 -18.89
N SER A 92 25.63 15.73 -18.25
CA SER A 92 26.57 15.61 -17.12
C SER A 92 25.96 14.93 -15.90
N GLY A 93 24.64 15.07 -15.70
CA GLY A 93 23.90 14.39 -14.64
C GLY A 93 23.88 12.88 -14.82
N LEU A 94 23.68 12.42 -16.05
CA LEU A 94 23.73 11.00 -16.37
C LEU A 94 25.14 10.41 -16.23
N GLU A 95 26.17 11.14 -16.61
CA GLU A 95 27.57 10.72 -16.40
C GLU A 95 27.88 10.56 -14.90
N LEU A 96 27.40 11.49 -14.08
CA LEU A 96 27.51 11.37 -12.63
C LEU A 96 26.75 10.14 -12.12
N LEU A 97 25.50 9.91 -12.54
CA LEU A 97 24.74 8.73 -12.15
C LEU A 97 25.47 7.43 -12.49
N GLU A 98 26.09 7.32 -13.67
CA GLU A 98 26.90 6.17 -14.05
C GLU A 98 28.09 5.94 -13.12
N SER A 99 28.68 7.02 -12.59
CA SER A 99 29.76 6.92 -11.62
C SER A 99 29.24 6.53 -10.22
N LEU A 100 28.09 7.10 -9.82
CA LEU A 100 27.49 6.85 -8.51
C LEU A 100 27.03 5.40 -8.32
N VAL A 101 26.41 4.79 -9.36
CA VAL A 101 25.86 3.43 -9.23
C VAL A 101 26.93 2.36 -8.90
N ALA A 102 28.20 2.66 -9.07
CA ALA A 102 29.28 1.79 -8.64
C ALA A 102 29.36 1.61 -7.12
N ASP A 103 28.89 2.63 -6.38
CA ASP A 103 28.92 2.69 -4.92
C ASP A 103 27.56 2.39 -4.28
N PHE A 104 26.55 2.00 -5.06
CA PHE A 104 25.21 1.73 -4.59
C PHE A 104 24.79 0.28 -4.83
N ASP A 105 23.99 -0.24 -3.91
CA ASP A 105 23.43 -1.59 -3.98
C ASP A 105 22.13 -1.62 -4.77
N ILE A 106 21.35 -0.56 -4.67
CA ILE A 106 19.99 -0.48 -5.21
C ILE A 106 19.80 0.88 -5.90
N LEU A 107 19.18 0.85 -7.08
CA LEU A 107 18.67 2.02 -7.80
C LEU A 107 17.14 1.89 -7.91
N ILE A 108 16.40 2.92 -7.47
CA ILE A 108 14.93 2.99 -7.63
C ILE A 108 14.59 4.15 -8.56
N GLU A 109 13.86 3.86 -9.63
CA GLU A 109 13.44 4.88 -10.60
C GLU A 109 12.00 4.63 -11.09
N ASP A 110 11.36 5.68 -11.64
CA ASP A 110 9.99 5.64 -12.20
C ASP A 110 9.93 6.25 -13.60
N TRP A 111 11.01 6.12 -14.36
CA TRP A 111 11.17 6.76 -15.66
C TRP A 111 10.26 6.13 -16.71
N ASP A 112 9.42 6.95 -17.32
CA ASP A 112 8.62 6.54 -18.44
C ASP A 112 9.48 6.31 -19.72
N LEU A 113 8.88 5.68 -20.72
CA LEU A 113 9.58 5.38 -21.97
C LEU A 113 10.04 6.62 -22.73
N ASP A 114 9.34 7.74 -22.61
CA ASP A 114 9.69 8.97 -23.31
C ASP A 114 10.95 9.60 -22.68
N LEU A 115 11.04 9.59 -21.36
CA LEU A 115 12.25 10.01 -20.65
C LEU A 115 13.42 9.10 -20.95
N ARG A 116 13.23 7.78 -20.90
CA ARG A 116 14.27 6.80 -21.25
C ARG A 116 14.78 6.97 -22.68
N ARG A 117 13.89 7.24 -23.65
CA ARG A 117 14.27 7.51 -25.04
C ARG A 117 15.04 8.83 -25.19
N THR A 118 14.55 9.88 -24.53
CA THR A 118 15.17 11.23 -24.58
C THR A 118 16.59 11.20 -24.00
N LEU A 119 16.77 10.48 -22.90
CA LEU A 119 18.06 10.36 -22.22
C LEU A 119 18.90 9.17 -22.70
N HIS A 120 18.46 8.45 -23.71
CA HIS A 120 19.14 7.25 -24.26
C HIS A 120 19.49 6.21 -23.18
N ILE A 121 18.57 5.99 -22.22
CA ILE A 121 18.75 5.03 -21.12
C ILE A 121 18.30 3.64 -21.59
N SER A 122 19.26 2.76 -21.88
CA SER A 122 18.99 1.34 -22.10
C SER A 122 18.75 0.62 -20.75
N ARG A 123 18.10 -0.54 -20.82
CA ARG A 123 17.78 -1.35 -19.63
C ARG A 123 19.01 -1.80 -18.84
N ASP A 124 20.13 -1.97 -19.51
CA ASP A 124 21.37 -2.48 -18.96
C ASP A 124 22.43 -1.38 -18.70
N ARG A 125 22.05 -0.10 -18.85
CA ARG A 125 22.99 1.02 -18.76
C ARG A 125 23.74 1.03 -17.43
N PHE A 126 23.02 0.89 -16.34
CA PHE A 126 23.58 0.97 -14.99
C PHE A 126 24.09 -0.39 -14.49
N THR A 127 23.39 -1.47 -14.77
CA THR A 127 23.85 -2.83 -14.41
C THR A 127 25.12 -3.24 -15.14
N ASN A 128 25.43 -2.65 -16.30
CA ASN A 128 26.73 -2.81 -16.95
C ASN A 128 27.88 -2.11 -16.20
N LYS A 129 27.59 -1.08 -15.41
CA LYS A 129 28.59 -0.39 -14.58
C LYS A 129 28.82 -1.09 -13.24
N ASN A 130 27.77 -1.64 -12.67
CA ASN A 130 27.81 -2.39 -11.44
C ASN A 130 27.03 -3.71 -11.59
N LYS A 131 27.72 -4.83 -11.62
CA LYS A 131 27.11 -6.15 -11.81
C LYS A 131 26.32 -6.64 -10.59
N GLU A 132 26.54 -6.04 -9.44
CA GLU A 132 25.82 -6.36 -8.20
C GLU A 132 24.60 -5.42 -7.98
N LEU A 133 24.41 -4.41 -8.85
CA LEU A 133 23.32 -3.44 -8.74
C LEU A 133 21.95 -4.10 -8.93
N ILE A 134 21.04 -3.84 -8.01
CA ILE A 134 19.62 -4.14 -8.18
C ILE A 134 18.94 -2.85 -8.64
N GLU A 135 18.50 -2.81 -9.90
CA GLU A 135 17.75 -1.68 -10.45
C GLU A 135 16.26 -2.01 -10.44
N LEU A 136 15.45 -1.20 -9.73
CA LEU A 136 14.00 -1.29 -9.71
C LEU A 136 13.38 -0.17 -10.53
N SER A 137 12.68 -0.54 -11.61
CA SER A 137 11.82 0.35 -12.40
C SER A 137 10.36 0.19 -11.99
N VAL A 138 9.74 1.29 -11.55
CA VAL A 138 8.33 1.32 -11.14
C VAL A 138 7.53 2.14 -12.13
N THR A 139 6.64 1.52 -12.89
CA THR A 139 5.90 2.21 -13.94
C THR A 139 4.40 1.89 -13.90
N PRO A 140 3.54 2.71 -14.51
CA PRO A 140 2.11 2.43 -14.55
C PRO A 140 1.74 1.13 -15.27
N TYR A 141 2.44 0.80 -16.38
CA TYR A 141 2.05 -0.30 -17.29
C TYR A 141 3.19 -1.22 -17.67
N GLY A 142 4.37 -1.07 -17.08
CA GLY A 142 5.58 -1.74 -17.53
C GLY A 142 6.29 -0.98 -18.67
N LEU A 143 7.52 -1.39 -18.97
CA LEU A 143 8.37 -0.80 -20.02
C LEU A 143 8.12 -1.39 -21.41
N SER A 144 7.21 -2.34 -21.53
CA SER A 144 6.86 -3.01 -22.78
C SER A 144 5.34 -3.19 -22.90
N GLY A 145 4.88 -3.60 -24.08
CA GLY A 145 3.45 -3.82 -24.34
C GLY A 145 2.72 -2.57 -24.84
N PRO A 146 1.42 -2.74 -25.19
CA PRO A 146 0.66 -1.71 -25.90
C PRO A 146 0.40 -0.43 -25.09
N TYR A 147 0.44 -0.48 -23.76
CA TYR A 147 0.13 0.66 -22.90
C TYR A 147 1.38 1.31 -22.29
N SER A 148 2.56 0.79 -22.53
CA SER A 148 3.82 1.23 -21.89
C SER A 148 4.14 2.73 -22.07
N GLY A 149 3.63 3.36 -23.13
CA GLY A 149 3.76 4.82 -23.35
C GLY A 149 2.58 5.66 -22.87
N TRP A 150 1.57 5.07 -22.23
CA TRP A 150 0.39 5.82 -21.79
C TRP A 150 0.64 6.52 -20.45
N LYS A 151 0.00 7.69 -20.31
CA LYS A 151 -0.05 8.42 -19.04
C LYS A 151 -1.11 7.80 -18.13
N SER A 152 -0.90 7.90 -16.84
CA SER A 152 -1.74 7.28 -15.84
C SER A 152 -2.01 8.18 -14.63
N SER A 153 -2.97 7.75 -13.83
CA SER A 153 -3.27 8.26 -12.50
C SER A 153 -3.96 7.16 -11.69
N PRO A 154 -4.11 7.29 -10.36
CA PRO A 154 -4.72 6.24 -9.52
C PRO A 154 -6.09 5.78 -10.02
N ILE A 155 -6.96 6.69 -10.47
CA ILE A 155 -8.28 6.33 -10.98
C ILE A 155 -8.21 5.52 -12.28
N ILE A 156 -7.27 5.86 -13.18
CA ILE A 156 -7.08 5.13 -14.45
C ILE A 156 -6.58 3.71 -14.16
N GLN A 157 -5.67 3.55 -13.21
CA GLN A 157 -5.18 2.24 -12.78
C GLN A 157 -6.30 1.38 -12.18
N LEU A 158 -7.11 1.96 -11.30
CA LEU A 158 -8.27 1.26 -10.71
C LEU A 158 -9.32 0.88 -11.77
N ALA A 159 -9.50 1.72 -12.80
CA ALA A 159 -10.43 1.43 -13.91
C ALA A 159 -9.93 0.26 -14.75
N LEU A 160 -8.71 0.33 -15.26
CA LEU A 160 -8.11 -0.72 -16.10
C LEU A 160 -7.82 -2.00 -15.31
N GLY A 161 -7.47 -1.86 -14.03
CA GLY A 161 -7.25 -2.97 -13.11
C GLY A 161 -8.54 -3.64 -12.60
N GLY A 162 -9.73 -3.25 -13.07
CA GLY A 162 -11.01 -3.90 -12.76
C GLY A 162 -11.66 -3.49 -11.44
N PHE A 163 -11.00 -2.74 -10.56
CA PHE A 163 -11.53 -2.39 -9.23
C PHE A 163 -12.78 -1.51 -9.29
N LEU A 164 -12.81 -0.53 -10.20
CA LEU A 164 -13.99 0.34 -10.33
C LEU A 164 -15.23 -0.43 -10.80
N TYR A 165 -15.05 -1.47 -11.61
CA TYR A 165 -16.17 -2.30 -12.06
C TYR A 165 -16.84 -3.03 -10.88
N LEU A 166 -16.10 -3.35 -9.84
CA LEU A 166 -16.54 -4.13 -8.67
C LEU A 166 -17.05 -3.29 -7.51
N THR A 167 -16.71 -1.99 -7.47
CA THR A 167 -16.96 -1.13 -6.31
C THR A 167 -18.16 -0.23 -6.53
N GLY A 168 -19.13 -0.29 -5.61
CA GLY A 168 -20.34 0.53 -5.63
C GLY A 168 -21.64 -0.28 -5.61
N HIS A 169 -22.76 0.41 -5.72
CA HIS A 169 -24.10 -0.20 -5.73
C HIS A 169 -24.50 -0.68 -7.13
N PRO A 170 -25.31 -1.74 -7.22
CA PRO A 170 -25.90 -2.18 -8.50
C PRO A 170 -26.65 -1.04 -9.17
N GLY A 171 -26.43 -0.88 -10.48
CA GLY A 171 -27.12 0.12 -11.28
C GLY A 171 -26.70 1.59 -11.06
N GLN A 172 -25.71 1.84 -10.20
CA GLN A 172 -25.15 3.17 -9.98
C GLN A 172 -23.72 3.28 -10.53
N GLU A 173 -23.17 4.50 -10.52
CA GLU A 173 -21.80 4.75 -10.94
C GLU A 173 -20.79 3.98 -10.09
N PRO A 174 -19.66 3.57 -10.68
CA PRO A 174 -18.55 3.00 -9.94
C PRO A 174 -18.00 3.94 -8.88
N LEU A 175 -17.62 3.40 -7.73
CA LEU A 175 -16.97 4.15 -6.66
C LEU A 175 -15.46 3.95 -6.68
N MET A 176 -14.71 5.02 -6.43
CA MET A 176 -13.25 5.02 -6.38
C MET A 176 -12.77 4.76 -4.94
N LEU A 177 -11.69 3.97 -4.81
CA LEU A 177 -10.92 3.92 -3.57
C LEU A 177 -10.20 5.27 -3.36
N PRO A 178 -10.18 5.81 -2.13
CA PRO A 178 -9.58 7.11 -1.88
C PRO A 178 -8.05 7.08 -1.94
N GLY A 179 -7.45 8.21 -2.34
CA GLY A 179 -6.00 8.43 -2.32
C GLY A 179 -5.22 7.60 -3.35
N HIS A 180 -3.97 7.30 -3.00
CA HIS A 180 -2.97 6.67 -3.85
C HIS A 180 -2.83 5.16 -3.61
N GLN A 181 -3.94 4.42 -3.42
CA GLN A 181 -3.89 2.99 -3.10
C GLN A 181 -3.12 2.15 -4.12
N PRO A 182 -3.29 2.35 -5.46
CA PRO A 182 -2.47 1.64 -6.44
C PRO A 182 -0.98 1.88 -6.28
N ASP A 183 -0.60 3.13 -6.02
CA ASP A 183 0.81 3.52 -5.84
C ASP A 183 1.42 2.87 -4.59
N TYR A 184 0.72 2.90 -3.46
CA TYR A 184 1.18 2.28 -2.22
C TYR A 184 1.36 0.77 -2.35
N LEU A 185 0.43 0.08 -2.99
CA LEU A 185 0.54 -1.36 -3.27
C LEU A 185 1.72 -1.66 -4.19
N THR A 186 1.93 -0.83 -5.20
CA THR A 186 3.06 -0.98 -6.13
C THR A 186 4.40 -0.76 -5.41
N GLY A 187 4.49 0.25 -4.56
CA GLY A 187 5.68 0.50 -3.73
C GLY A 187 6.00 -0.64 -2.78
N LEU A 188 4.98 -1.24 -2.16
CA LEU A 188 5.13 -2.43 -1.32
C LEU A 188 5.64 -3.63 -2.14
N ASN A 189 5.07 -3.88 -3.33
CA ASN A 189 5.55 -4.94 -4.22
C ASN A 189 6.98 -4.68 -4.72
N GLY A 190 7.33 -3.43 -4.99
CA GLY A 190 8.70 -3.03 -5.31
C GLY A 190 9.68 -3.38 -4.17
N SER A 191 9.30 -3.07 -2.93
CA SER A 191 10.08 -3.45 -1.75
C SER A 191 10.24 -4.97 -1.63
N ASN A 192 9.18 -5.74 -1.83
CA ASN A 192 9.25 -7.20 -1.82
C ASN A 192 10.18 -7.74 -2.92
N ALA A 193 10.10 -7.20 -4.14
CA ALA A 193 10.95 -7.59 -5.25
C ALA A 193 12.43 -7.31 -4.95
N ILE A 194 12.76 -6.16 -4.35
CA ILE A 194 14.12 -5.83 -3.91
C ILE A 194 14.62 -6.84 -2.87
N HIS A 195 13.82 -7.19 -1.86
CA HIS A 195 14.25 -8.16 -0.84
C HIS A 195 14.53 -9.55 -1.44
N ILE A 196 13.71 -9.98 -2.42
CA ILE A 196 13.94 -11.24 -3.14
C ILE A 196 15.24 -11.15 -3.96
N ALA A 197 15.48 -10.02 -4.64
CA ALA A 197 16.67 -9.79 -5.42
C ALA A 197 17.94 -9.71 -4.55
N LEU A 198 17.88 -9.11 -3.37
CA LEU A 198 18.97 -9.11 -2.39
C LEU A 198 19.29 -10.54 -1.94
N TRP A 199 18.27 -11.33 -1.63
CA TRP A 199 18.46 -12.75 -1.28
C TRP A 199 19.10 -13.56 -2.41
N GLU A 200 18.73 -13.30 -3.67
CA GLU A 200 19.34 -13.95 -4.81
C GLU A 200 20.78 -13.46 -5.04
N ARG A 201 21.03 -12.16 -4.93
CA ARG A 201 22.37 -11.56 -5.04
C ARG A 201 23.35 -12.15 -4.03
N ASP A 202 22.91 -12.36 -2.79
CA ASP A 202 23.75 -12.98 -1.74
C ASP A 202 24.23 -14.39 -2.11
N ARG A 203 23.56 -15.06 -3.05
CA ARG A 203 23.87 -16.41 -3.52
C ARG A 203 24.63 -16.43 -4.82
N SER A 204 24.24 -15.59 -5.77
CA SER A 204 24.78 -15.54 -7.13
C SER A 204 25.98 -14.59 -7.25
N GLY A 205 26.05 -13.56 -6.42
CA GLY A 205 26.97 -12.44 -6.55
C GLY A 205 26.57 -11.45 -7.66
N GLU A 206 25.36 -11.60 -8.22
CA GLU A 206 24.88 -10.77 -9.34
C GLU A 206 23.61 -10.01 -8.95
N GLY A 207 23.56 -8.71 -9.29
CA GLY A 207 22.36 -7.89 -9.26
C GLY A 207 21.42 -8.19 -10.42
N GLN A 208 20.33 -7.46 -10.51
CA GLN A 208 19.34 -7.67 -11.57
C GLN A 208 18.50 -6.43 -11.81
N PHE A 209 17.91 -6.36 -13.00
CA PHE A 209 16.91 -5.37 -13.34
C PHE A 209 15.51 -5.92 -13.01
N LEU A 210 14.80 -5.20 -12.14
CA LEU A 210 13.44 -5.49 -11.72
C LEU A 210 12.48 -4.49 -12.35
N GLU A 211 11.37 -4.98 -12.85
CA GLU A 211 10.27 -4.15 -13.38
C GLU A 211 8.99 -4.45 -12.62
N VAL A 212 8.38 -3.41 -12.05
CA VAL A 212 7.10 -3.51 -11.36
C VAL A 212 6.08 -2.61 -12.03
N SER A 213 5.03 -3.23 -12.56
CA SER A 213 3.90 -2.55 -13.17
C SER A 213 2.77 -2.36 -12.16
N MET A 214 2.24 -1.15 -12.07
CA MET A 214 1.10 -0.83 -11.21
C MET A 214 -0.16 -1.60 -11.64
N LEU A 215 -0.41 -1.69 -12.95
CA LEU A 215 -1.53 -2.44 -13.49
C LEU A 215 -1.47 -3.93 -13.14
N GLU A 216 -0.29 -4.55 -13.26
CA GLU A 216 -0.08 -5.96 -12.92
C GLU A 216 -0.20 -6.18 -11.41
N THR A 217 0.31 -5.25 -10.60
CA THR A 217 0.11 -5.26 -9.14
C THR A 217 -1.36 -5.32 -8.79
N LEU A 218 -2.21 -4.50 -9.40
CA LEU A 218 -3.65 -4.53 -9.16
C LEU A 218 -4.28 -5.84 -9.66
N ALA A 219 -3.86 -6.36 -10.81
CA ALA A 219 -4.38 -7.61 -11.36
C ALA A 219 -4.16 -8.81 -10.41
N THR A 220 -3.03 -8.85 -9.70
CA THR A 220 -2.73 -9.93 -8.74
C THR A 220 -3.67 -9.99 -7.54
N LEU A 221 -4.44 -8.93 -7.28
CA LEU A 221 -5.40 -8.86 -6.17
C LEU A 221 -6.79 -9.42 -6.53
N HIS A 222 -7.01 -9.81 -7.78
CA HIS A 222 -8.31 -10.29 -8.28
C HIS A 222 -8.48 -11.81 -8.21
N GLN A 223 -7.79 -12.50 -7.31
CA GLN A 223 -7.89 -13.95 -7.20
C GLN A 223 -9.35 -14.44 -7.29
N PHE A 224 -10.21 -13.96 -6.42
CA PHE A 224 -11.58 -14.41 -6.31
C PHE A 224 -12.44 -14.08 -7.55
N THR A 225 -12.38 -12.86 -8.05
CA THR A 225 -13.18 -12.42 -9.21
C THR A 225 -12.68 -13.03 -10.52
N MET A 226 -11.39 -13.28 -10.64
CA MET A 226 -10.78 -13.96 -11.77
C MET A 226 -11.21 -15.45 -11.79
N GLU A 227 -11.23 -16.12 -10.64
CA GLU A 227 -11.67 -17.52 -10.54
C GLU A 227 -13.14 -17.68 -10.83
N MET A 228 -14.01 -16.76 -10.39
CA MET A 228 -15.44 -16.78 -10.77
C MET A 228 -15.62 -16.75 -12.27
N GLU A 229 -14.91 -15.86 -12.99
CA GLU A 229 -15.00 -15.77 -14.44
C GLU A 229 -14.39 -17.00 -15.12
N THR A 230 -13.17 -17.41 -14.73
CA THR A 230 -12.43 -18.44 -15.46
C THR A 230 -12.90 -19.87 -15.16
N PHE A 231 -13.41 -20.14 -13.95
CA PHE A 231 -13.84 -21.48 -13.53
C PHE A 231 -15.36 -21.67 -13.59
N GLU A 232 -16.14 -20.63 -13.30
CA GLU A 232 -17.60 -20.72 -13.25
C GLU A 232 -18.29 -19.98 -14.42
N GLY A 233 -17.56 -19.17 -15.20
CA GLY A 233 -18.13 -18.32 -16.24
C GLY A 233 -19.03 -17.23 -15.69
N ILE A 234 -18.81 -16.81 -14.43
CA ILE A 234 -19.64 -15.83 -13.75
C ILE A 234 -18.90 -14.50 -13.66
N LEU A 235 -19.40 -13.51 -14.38
CA LEU A 235 -18.90 -12.14 -14.27
C LEU A 235 -19.44 -11.47 -13.00
N ARG A 236 -18.59 -11.29 -11.99
CA ARG A 236 -18.97 -10.56 -10.78
C ARG A 236 -19.24 -9.09 -11.09
N THR A 237 -20.32 -8.57 -10.54
CA THR A 237 -20.69 -7.16 -10.64
C THR A 237 -20.67 -6.46 -9.26
N ARG A 238 -21.01 -5.18 -9.22
CA ARG A 238 -21.18 -4.42 -7.99
C ARG A 238 -22.34 -5.00 -7.16
N ASN A 239 -22.10 -5.24 -5.88
CA ASN A 239 -23.09 -5.81 -4.94
C ASN A 239 -23.50 -4.84 -3.81
N GLY A 240 -23.07 -3.58 -3.84
CA GLY A 240 -23.36 -2.61 -2.79
C GLY A 240 -22.71 -2.98 -1.46
N ASN A 241 -23.53 -3.04 -0.42
CA ASN A 241 -23.11 -3.38 0.93
C ASN A 241 -22.94 -4.90 1.18
N GLN A 242 -23.30 -5.75 0.21
CA GLN A 242 -23.26 -7.21 0.34
C GLN A 242 -22.07 -7.78 -0.42
N TRP A 243 -21.34 -8.69 0.23
CA TRP A 243 -20.11 -9.23 -0.33
C TRP A 243 -20.34 -10.14 -1.54
N GLN A 244 -21.27 -11.09 -1.45
CA GLN A 244 -21.27 -12.20 -2.39
C GLN A 244 -22.68 -12.74 -2.66
N LYS A 245 -23.29 -12.29 -3.76
CA LYS A 245 -24.58 -12.79 -4.24
C LYS A 245 -24.48 -13.79 -5.39
N GLN A 246 -23.34 -13.87 -6.05
CA GLN A 246 -23.15 -14.61 -7.30
C GLN A 246 -22.08 -15.68 -7.10
N SER A 247 -22.20 -16.81 -7.72
CA SER A 247 -21.33 -17.97 -7.70
C SER A 247 -21.79 -19.13 -6.79
N SER A 248 -21.19 -20.29 -6.98
CA SER A 248 -21.37 -21.46 -6.12
C SER A 248 -20.93 -21.22 -4.66
N PHE A 249 -20.14 -20.16 -4.43
CA PHE A 249 -19.69 -19.70 -3.11
C PHE A 249 -20.54 -18.55 -2.54
N ALA A 250 -21.68 -18.22 -3.14
CA ALA A 250 -22.56 -17.18 -2.60
C ALA A 250 -22.86 -17.44 -1.13
N SER A 251 -22.74 -16.41 -0.31
CA SER A 251 -22.95 -16.49 1.13
C SER A 251 -23.58 -15.20 1.64
N TYR A 252 -24.55 -15.36 2.51
CA TYR A 252 -25.08 -14.27 3.31
C TYR A 252 -24.27 -14.07 4.59
N GLY A 253 -24.30 -12.84 5.10
CA GLY A 253 -23.78 -12.47 6.41
C GLY A 253 -22.50 -11.63 6.35
N ILE A 254 -21.94 -11.38 5.16
CA ILE A 254 -20.92 -10.35 4.96
C ILE A 254 -21.62 -9.14 4.38
N THR A 255 -22.04 -8.24 5.25
CA THR A 255 -22.85 -7.06 4.92
C THR A 255 -22.52 -5.87 5.81
N THR A 256 -22.90 -4.68 5.37
CA THR A 256 -22.74 -3.44 6.13
C THR A 256 -24.12 -2.81 6.34
N LEU A 257 -24.48 -2.54 7.58
CA LEU A 257 -25.80 -2.03 7.94
C LEU A 257 -25.73 -0.76 8.78
N PRO A 258 -26.75 0.12 8.70
CA PRO A 258 -26.78 1.38 9.45
C PRO A 258 -27.09 1.16 10.93
N CYS A 259 -26.39 1.91 11.78
CA CYS A 259 -26.71 2.15 13.21
C CYS A 259 -27.17 3.60 13.42
N SER A 260 -27.53 3.97 14.63
CA SER A 260 -27.96 5.35 14.96
C SER A 260 -26.82 6.38 14.79
N ASP A 261 -25.56 5.96 14.87
CA ASP A 261 -24.36 6.81 14.85
C ASP A 261 -23.36 6.43 13.73
N GLY A 262 -23.76 5.68 12.73
CA GLY A 262 -22.89 5.27 11.62
C GLY A 262 -23.24 3.89 11.07
N TYR A 263 -22.22 3.08 10.73
CA TYR A 263 -22.40 1.77 10.12
C TYR A 263 -21.61 0.70 10.86
N ILE A 264 -22.11 -0.54 10.78
CA ILE A 264 -21.47 -1.72 11.33
C ILE A 264 -21.34 -2.81 10.24
N CYS A 265 -20.22 -3.54 10.23
CA CYS A 265 -20.00 -4.70 9.38
C CYS A 265 -20.30 -5.99 10.13
N PHE A 266 -20.92 -6.95 9.44
CA PHE A 266 -21.03 -8.33 9.84
C PHE A 266 -20.15 -9.20 8.94
N GLY A 267 -19.50 -10.24 9.50
CA GLY A 267 -18.64 -11.19 8.79
C GLY A 267 -19.07 -12.64 9.02
N ILE A 268 -20.37 -12.93 8.99
CA ILE A 268 -20.94 -14.25 9.25
C ILE A 268 -20.63 -15.17 8.06
N SER A 269 -19.92 -16.27 8.28
CA SER A 269 -19.47 -17.15 7.20
C SER A 269 -19.60 -18.66 7.49
N THR A 270 -19.88 -19.05 8.74
CA THR A 270 -20.05 -20.46 9.13
C THR A 270 -21.50 -20.78 9.55
N GLU A 271 -21.88 -22.05 9.53
CA GLU A 271 -23.22 -22.47 9.95
C GLU A 271 -23.47 -22.16 11.43
N ASP A 272 -22.50 -22.41 12.29
CA ASP A 272 -22.58 -22.08 13.71
C ASP A 272 -22.78 -20.58 13.95
N GLN A 273 -22.11 -19.70 13.16
CA GLN A 273 -22.35 -18.26 13.22
C GLN A 273 -23.76 -17.89 12.74
N TRP A 274 -24.27 -18.57 11.72
CA TRP A 274 -25.64 -18.39 11.25
C TRP A 274 -26.68 -18.76 12.32
N GLU A 275 -26.52 -19.91 12.98
CA GLU A 275 -27.41 -20.33 14.07
C GLU A 275 -27.42 -19.31 15.23
N ARG A 276 -26.23 -18.84 15.63
CA ARG A 276 -26.11 -17.82 16.68
C ARG A 276 -26.71 -16.48 16.24
N LEU A 277 -26.56 -16.09 14.97
CA LEU A 277 -27.19 -14.90 14.44
C LEU A 277 -28.72 -14.98 14.51
N CYS A 278 -29.30 -16.11 14.10
CA CYS A 278 -30.74 -16.33 14.18
C CYS A 278 -31.25 -16.29 15.62
N ALA A 279 -30.55 -16.93 16.56
CA ALA A 279 -30.90 -16.88 17.97
C ALA A 279 -30.79 -15.46 18.55
N MET A 280 -29.75 -14.72 18.18
CA MET A 280 -29.57 -13.32 18.60
C MET A 280 -30.74 -12.41 18.21
N ILE A 281 -31.21 -12.55 16.97
CA ILE A 281 -32.34 -11.74 16.47
C ILE A 281 -33.71 -12.32 16.80
N GLY A 282 -33.78 -13.46 17.54
CA GLY A 282 -35.04 -14.13 17.91
C GLY A 282 -35.76 -14.79 16.74
N ARG A 283 -35.00 -15.23 15.71
CA ARG A 283 -35.52 -15.85 14.50
C ARG A 283 -34.92 -17.25 14.29
N GLU A 284 -34.97 -18.08 15.33
CA GLU A 284 -34.51 -19.48 15.30
C GLU A 284 -35.29 -20.34 14.29
N ASP A 285 -36.50 -19.92 13.91
CA ASP A 285 -37.29 -20.51 12.83
C ASP A 285 -36.53 -20.58 11.51
N LEU A 286 -35.67 -19.62 11.22
CA LEU A 286 -34.87 -19.56 9.98
C LEU A 286 -33.78 -20.64 9.90
N ILE A 287 -33.39 -21.24 11.01
CA ILE A 287 -32.35 -22.27 11.04
C ILE A 287 -32.82 -23.52 10.30
N THR A 288 -34.11 -23.87 10.46
CA THR A 288 -34.72 -25.08 9.87
C THR A 288 -35.58 -24.82 8.66
N ASP A 289 -35.72 -23.54 8.27
CA ASP A 289 -36.53 -23.15 7.11
C ASP A 289 -35.83 -23.56 5.81
N PRO A 290 -36.50 -24.29 4.92
CA PRO A 290 -35.95 -24.72 3.63
C PRO A 290 -35.49 -23.57 2.71
N GLU A 291 -36.00 -22.36 2.89
CA GLU A 291 -35.57 -21.19 2.13
C GLU A 291 -34.22 -20.63 2.58
N PHE A 292 -33.69 -21.05 3.77
CA PHE A 292 -32.45 -20.56 4.36
C PHE A 292 -31.47 -21.68 4.73
N ASP A 293 -31.74 -22.93 4.32
CA ASP A 293 -30.98 -24.13 4.68
C ASP A 293 -29.55 -24.19 4.08
N SER A 294 -29.22 -23.28 3.17
CA SER A 294 -27.90 -23.22 2.56
C SER A 294 -27.42 -21.78 2.38
N ARG A 295 -26.10 -21.61 2.30
CA ARG A 295 -25.46 -20.29 2.09
C ARG A 295 -25.98 -19.60 0.84
N VAL A 296 -26.15 -20.34 -0.25
CA VAL A 296 -26.63 -19.82 -1.54
C VAL A 296 -28.07 -19.32 -1.41
N LYS A 297 -28.94 -20.07 -0.73
CA LYS A 297 -30.32 -19.63 -0.51
C LYS A 297 -30.38 -18.39 0.38
N ARG A 298 -29.58 -18.34 1.43
CA ARG A 298 -29.44 -17.13 2.26
C ARG A 298 -28.94 -15.92 1.47
N ALA A 299 -27.97 -16.11 0.59
CA ALA A 299 -27.48 -15.04 -0.29
C ALA A 299 -28.54 -14.54 -1.28
N ASN A 300 -29.38 -15.44 -1.80
CA ASN A 300 -30.52 -15.07 -2.67
C ASN A 300 -31.60 -14.28 -1.92
N ASN A 301 -31.71 -14.50 -0.61
CA ASN A 301 -32.68 -13.81 0.27
C ASN A 301 -31.99 -12.70 1.12
N ALA A 302 -30.84 -12.21 0.70
CA ALA A 302 -30.01 -11.29 1.48
C ALA A 302 -30.75 -9.99 1.86
N ASP A 303 -31.55 -9.44 0.99
CA ASP A 303 -32.29 -8.19 1.25
C ASP A 303 -33.33 -8.38 2.36
N PHE A 304 -33.99 -9.54 2.42
CA PHE A 304 -34.91 -9.89 3.51
C PHE A 304 -34.14 -10.02 4.84
N LEU A 305 -33.01 -10.70 4.84
CA LEU A 305 -32.21 -10.91 6.02
C LEU A 305 -31.57 -9.63 6.52
N ASP A 306 -31.12 -8.76 5.62
CA ASP A 306 -30.63 -7.40 5.96
C ASP A 306 -31.73 -6.55 6.59
N GLY A 307 -33.00 -6.72 6.15
CA GLY A 307 -34.16 -6.09 6.76
C GLY A 307 -34.34 -6.51 8.21
N LEU A 308 -34.29 -7.81 8.51
CA LEU A 308 -34.40 -8.34 9.88
C LEU A 308 -33.28 -7.81 10.79
N LEU A 309 -32.04 -7.79 10.26
CA LEU A 309 -30.91 -7.26 11.03
C LEU A 309 -31.05 -5.75 11.24
N THR A 310 -31.49 -5.00 10.23
CA THR A 310 -31.72 -3.57 10.36
C THR A 310 -32.78 -3.26 11.42
N ASP A 311 -33.87 -4.03 11.47
CA ASP A 311 -34.91 -3.89 12.51
C ASP A 311 -34.34 -4.21 13.91
N TRP A 312 -33.48 -5.23 14.03
CA TRP A 312 -32.85 -5.57 15.30
C TRP A 312 -31.82 -4.51 15.75
N ILE A 313 -31.11 -3.87 14.80
CA ILE A 313 -30.15 -2.78 15.05
C ILE A 313 -30.86 -1.46 15.39
N ALA A 314 -32.12 -1.31 14.99
CA ALA A 314 -32.83 -0.03 15.04
C ALA A 314 -32.70 0.70 16.39
N GLY A 315 -32.19 1.92 16.36
CA GLY A 315 -31.97 2.76 17.54
C GLY A 315 -30.71 2.47 18.35
N LYS A 316 -29.98 1.39 18.05
CA LYS A 316 -28.71 1.05 18.71
C LYS A 316 -27.55 1.82 18.08
N THR A 317 -26.55 2.16 18.89
CA THR A 317 -25.25 2.68 18.44
C THR A 317 -24.36 1.55 17.91
N ARG A 318 -23.36 1.90 17.12
CA ARG A 318 -22.31 0.95 16.64
C ARG A 318 -21.66 0.18 17.80
N LYS A 319 -21.39 0.90 18.91
CA LYS A 319 -20.78 0.30 20.11
C LYS A 319 -21.70 -0.70 20.78
N GLU A 320 -22.99 -0.38 20.96
CA GLU A 320 -23.97 -1.29 21.55
C GLU A 320 -24.12 -2.56 20.71
N VAL A 321 -24.25 -2.42 19.38
CA VAL A 321 -24.32 -3.58 18.47
C VAL A 321 -23.04 -4.40 18.56
N PHE A 322 -21.85 -3.78 18.48
CA PHE A 322 -20.56 -4.46 18.54
C PHE A 322 -20.38 -5.25 19.85
N MET A 323 -20.68 -4.64 21.01
CA MET A 323 -20.56 -5.32 22.29
C MET A 323 -21.50 -6.50 22.40
N GLU A 324 -22.75 -6.37 21.97
CA GLU A 324 -23.73 -7.46 22.00
C GLU A 324 -23.34 -8.60 21.04
N THR A 325 -22.95 -8.27 19.80
CA THR A 325 -22.63 -9.30 18.80
C THR A 325 -21.30 -10.01 19.10
N SER A 326 -20.26 -9.25 19.49
CA SER A 326 -18.91 -9.80 19.67
C SER A 326 -18.72 -10.45 21.04
N GLU A 327 -19.15 -9.78 22.11
CA GLU A 327 -18.90 -10.25 23.48
C GLU A 327 -19.92 -11.29 23.95
N VAL A 328 -21.19 -11.13 23.58
CA VAL A 328 -22.25 -12.05 24.03
C VAL A 328 -22.41 -13.22 23.05
N TRP A 329 -22.52 -12.91 21.76
CA TRP A 329 -22.82 -13.91 20.73
C TRP A 329 -21.58 -14.45 20.00
N THR A 330 -20.42 -13.87 20.24
CA THR A 330 -19.15 -14.25 19.61
C THR A 330 -19.27 -14.29 18.07
N LEU A 331 -19.92 -13.29 17.51
CA LEU A 331 -20.09 -13.10 16.08
C LEU A 331 -19.04 -12.10 15.55
N PRO A 332 -18.43 -12.36 14.39
CA PRO A 332 -17.47 -11.43 13.79
C PRO A 332 -18.22 -10.19 13.27
N THR A 333 -18.09 -9.10 13.99
CA THR A 333 -18.63 -7.79 13.65
C THR A 333 -17.61 -6.71 13.96
N ALA A 334 -17.71 -5.57 13.29
CA ALA A 334 -16.88 -4.40 13.58
C ALA A 334 -17.61 -3.10 13.23
N PRO A 335 -17.49 -2.04 14.04
CA PRO A 335 -17.93 -0.70 13.66
C PRO A 335 -17.08 -0.19 12.49
N ILE A 336 -17.69 0.57 11.57
CA ILE A 336 -16.93 1.32 10.57
C ILE A 336 -16.44 2.59 11.24
N LEU A 337 -15.12 2.66 11.40
CA LEU A 337 -14.43 3.76 12.07
C LEU A 337 -14.04 4.86 11.07
N ASP A 338 -14.14 6.11 11.49
CA ASP A 338 -13.47 7.21 10.80
C ASP A 338 -11.99 7.30 11.24
N MET A 339 -11.21 8.18 10.59
CA MET A 339 -9.77 8.25 10.85
C MET A 339 -9.45 8.76 12.27
N SER A 340 -10.28 9.59 12.87
CA SER A 340 -10.07 10.05 14.25
C SER A 340 -10.27 8.89 15.24
N GLU A 341 -11.27 8.06 15.00
CA GLU A 341 -11.53 6.85 15.78
C GLU A 341 -10.41 5.80 15.60
N VAL A 342 -9.90 5.64 14.37
CA VAL A 342 -8.76 4.73 14.10
C VAL A 342 -7.50 5.15 14.86
N LEU A 343 -7.21 6.45 14.95
CA LEU A 343 -6.03 6.94 15.66
C LEU A 343 -6.12 6.73 17.18
N GLU A 344 -7.33 6.66 17.72
CA GLU A 344 -7.59 6.45 19.15
C GLU A 344 -7.98 5.01 19.50
N ASP A 345 -8.11 4.12 18.49
CA ASP A 345 -8.52 2.74 18.72
C ASP A 345 -7.54 2.00 19.64
N PRO A 346 -8.05 1.33 20.70
CA PRO A 346 -7.21 0.68 21.69
C PRO A 346 -6.20 -0.35 21.14
N GLN A 347 -6.55 -1.04 20.05
CA GLN A 347 -5.66 -2.02 19.43
C GLN A 347 -4.48 -1.34 18.73
N PHE A 348 -4.72 -0.25 18.00
CA PHE A 348 -3.65 0.52 17.35
C PHE A 348 -2.77 1.25 18.36
N VAL A 349 -3.38 1.81 19.41
CA VAL A 349 -2.64 2.45 20.53
C VAL A 349 -1.77 1.42 21.25
N TYR A 350 -2.31 0.26 21.65
CA TYR A 350 -1.56 -0.80 22.31
C TYR A 350 -0.41 -1.31 21.46
N ARG A 351 -0.59 -1.39 20.14
CA ARG A 351 0.44 -1.83 19.20
C ARG A 351 1.41 -0.72 18.80
N ASP A 352 1.25 0.48 19.31
CA ASP A 352 2.12 1.63 19.01
C ASP A 352 2.23 1.85 17.47
N MET A 353 1.04 1.81 16.81
CA MET A 353 0.98 1.83 15.34
C MET A 353 1.25 3.21 14.75
N PHE A 354 0.88 4.28 15.48
CA PHE A 354 1.04 5.65 15.01
C PHE A 354 2.01 6.40 15.92
N LYS A 355 2.96 7.11 15.31
CA LYS A 355 3.96 7.94 16.02
C LYS A 355 4.11 9.29 15.35
N THR A 356 4.49 10.28 16.14
CA THR A 356 4.99 11.54 15.59
C THR A 356 6.35 11.28 14.95
N SER A 357 6.56 11.78 13.74
CA SER A 357 7.89 11.82 13.14
C SER A 357 8.71 12.93 13.81
N ASP A 358 10.03 12.74 13.92
CA ASP A 358 11.01 13.80 14.25
C ASP A 358 11.12 14.79 13.07
N THR A 359 9.98 15.30 12.64
CA THR A 359 9.96 16.38 11.65
C THR A 359 10.39 17.67 12.34
N SER A 360 11.18 18.49 11.66
CA SER A 360 11.52 19.83 12.09
C SER A 360 10.29 20.76 12.23
N THR A 361 9.10 20.23 11.91
CA THR A 361 7.83 20.92 12.07
C THR A 361 7.16 20.44 13.35
N GLU A 362 6.88 21.35 14.28
CA GLU A 362 6.05 21.15 15.47
C GLU A 362 4.57 20.79 15.13
N SER A 363 4.37 19.99 14.08
CA SER A 363 3.03 19.77 13.53
C SER A 363 2.17 18.82 14.36
N GLY A 364 2.79 17.94 15.16
CA GLY A 364 2.10 16.86 15.87
C GLY A 364 1.47 15.82 14.93
N ALA A 365 1.88 15.79 13.65
CA ALA A 365 1.36 14.83 12.69
C ALA A 365 1.79 13.40 13.04
N LEU A 366 0.83 12.48 12.98
CA LEU A 366 1.04 11.06 13.23
C LEU A 366 1.30 10.31 11.93
N PHE A 367 2.27 9.42 11.94
CA PHE A 367 2.61 8.55 10.82
C PHE A 367 2.55 7.09 11.28
N PRO A 368 2.08 6.17 10.42
CA PRO A 368 2.10 4.76 10.76
C PRO A 368 3.54 4.26 10.87
N THR A 369 3.80 3.44 11.88
CA THR A 369 5.04 2.69 12.05
C THR A 369 5.06 1.49 11.09
N PHE A 370 5.98 0.57 11.29
CA PHE A 370 6.04 -0.64 10.47
C PHE A 370 4.88 -1.58 10.80
N PRO A 371 4.26 -2.25 9.79
CA PRO A 371 3.05 -3.06 10.00
C PRO A 371 3.32 -4.43 10.63
N PHE A 372 4.55 -4.73 10.99
CA PHE A 372 4.90 -5.94 11.75
C PHE A 372 5.78 -5.60 12.97
N LYS A 373 5.85 -6.50 13.92
CA LYS A 373 6.66 -6.38 15.13
C LYS A 373 7.66 -7.54 15.20
N SER A 374 8.90 -7.22 15.49
CA SER A 374 9.97 -8.18 15.80
C SER A 374 10.70 -7.71 17.06
N LYS A 375 11.28 -8.66 17.78
CA LYS A 375 12.16 -8.35 18.92
C LYS A 375 13.59 -8.07 18.45
N GLU A 376 13.94 -8.63 17.31
CA GLU A 376 15.29 -8.61 16.75
C GLU A 376 15.50 -7.52 15.71
N LEU A 377 14.40 -7.04 15.09
CA LEU A 377 14.46 -6.02 14.04
C LEU A 377 14.06 -4.66 14.60
N THR A 378 14.98 -3.72 14.55
CA THR A 378 14.70 -2.31 14.84
C THR A 378 14.21 -1.63 13.56
N THR A 379 13.09 -0.92 13.64
CA THR A 379 12.56 -0.08 12.56
C THR A 379 12.47 1.36 13.06
N SER A 380 12.83 2.32 12.23
CA SER A 380 12.78 3.74 12.57
C SER A 380 12.17 4.55 11.45
N LEU A 381 11.39 5.56 11.85
CA LEU A 381 10.87 6.59 10.94
C LEU A 381 11.81 7.78 10.92
N GLY A 382 13.04 7.74 10.76
CA GLY A 382 14.01 8.85 10.77
C GLY A 382 13.46 10.28 10.48
N PRO A 383 14.29 11.29 10.49
CA PRO A 383 13.84 12.66 10.23
C PRO A 383 13.41 12.85 8.78
N LEU A 384 12.55 13.84 8.52
CA LEU A 384 12.16 14.24 7.18
C LEU A 384 13.24 15.18 6.60
N PRO A 385 13.78 14.91 5.39
CA PRO A 385 14.80 15.76 4.81
C PRO A 385 14.20 17.07 4.23
N VAL A 386 14.87 18.20 4.48
CA VAL A 386 14.65 19.44 3.77
C VAL A 386 15.19 19.30 2.33
N LEU A 387 14.58 19.98 1.36
CA LEU A 387 15.00 19.91 -0.04
C LEU A 387 16.49 20.28 -0.19
N GLY A 388 17.26 19.36 -0.74
CA GLY A 388 18.69 19.53 -0.99
C GLY A 388 19.57 19.61 0.26
N GLN A 389 19.05 19.28 1.44
CA GLN A 389 19.76 19.38 2.73
C GLN A 389 21.13 18.69 2.72
N HIS A 390 21.28 17.64 1.97
CA HIS A 390 22.49 16.82 1.97
C HIS A 390 23.36 17.00 0.71
N THR A 391 23.00 17.93 -0.17
CA THR A 391 23.64 18.12 -1.49
C THR A 391 25.15 18.35 -1.39
N GLU A 392 25.59 19.31 -0.61
CA GLU A 392 27.04 19.62 -0.49
C GLU A 392 27.85 18.46 0.11
N LYS A 393 27.33 17.87 1.17
CA LYS A 393 27.95 16.72 1.84
C LYS A 393 28.08 15.51 0.90
N PHE A 394 27.02 15.28 0.09
CA PHE A 394 26.98 14.14 -0.81
C PHE A 394 27.86 14.37 -2.04
N LEU A 395 27.62 15.45 -2.78
CA LEU A 395 28.35 15.73 -4.03
C LEU A 395 29.84 15.98 -3.79
N GLY A 396 30.23 16.55 -2.64
CA GLY A 396 31.64 16.76 -2.27
C GLY A 396 32.46 15.45 -2.15
N ARG A 397 31.85 14.29 -2.25
CA ARG A 397 32.52 12.98 -2.32
C ARG A 397 32.79 12.52 -3.76
N TYR A 398 32.09 13.13 -4.74
CA TYR A 398 32.08 12.64 -6.13
C TYR A 398 32.43 13.72 -7.17
N VAL A 399 32.43 14.98 -6.77
CA VAL A 399 32.76 16.14 -7.66
C VAL A 399 33.99 16.93 -7.08
#